data_41ce45d561b54e5a1a509a869711d123
#
_entry.id   41ce45d561b54e5a1a509a869711d123
#
_cell.length_a   1.000
_cell.length_b   1.000
_cell.length_c   1.000
_cell.angle_alpha   90.00
_cell.angle_beta   90.00
_cell.angle_gamma   90.00
#
_symmetry.space_group_name_H-M   'P 1'
#
loop_
_entity.id
_entity.type
_entity.pdbx_description
1 polymer ?
#
loop_
_entity_poly.entity_id
_entity_poly.type
_entity_poly.pdbx_seq_one_letter_code
_entity_poly.pdbx_strand_id
1 'polypeptide(L)'
;LKYLKKLGLLGTNVTDEGLRYLSDLSSIQVLNLAYTPVTDRGLANLASLLQLEELFLGDTLVTDGGLAHLGMMTKLKGLGLSGTRIQGHGLKHLKRLGALERIGLSGTLLNDQSLKFVIELKSLNALSLRGTQLTDASIPALQSLESLQVLWLDRTSVSEAGLEWITGLSGLRELGLRNCPVGDGLVELVCNAPQLRVLNVFGTKLTEDGVAELQKRLPDCEIIR
;
A
#
# COMPACT_ATOMS: atom_id res chain seq x y z
N LEU A 1 -9.51 30.03 -8.33
CA LEU A 1 -9.58 28.79 -7.51
C LEU A 1 -8.48 28.70 -6.43
N LYS A 2 -7.93 29.83 -5.99
CA LYS A 2 -6.76 29.87 -5.05
C LYS A 2 -7.00 29.15 -3.70
N TYR A 3 -8.24 28.94 -3.30
CA TYR A 3 -8.59 28.30 -2.02
C TYR A 3 -9.10 26.85 -2.18
N LEU A 4 -8.98 26.29 -3.39
CA LEU A 4 -9.41 24.92 -3.66
C LEU A 4 -8.52 23.94 -2.91
N LYS A 5 -9.10 23.15 -2.01
CA LYS A 5 -8.37 22.15 -1.20
C LYS A 5 -8.47 20.73 -1.75
N LYS A 6 -9.57 20.41 -2.43
CA LYS A 6 -9.83 19.07 -2.95
C LYS A 6 -10.26 19.15 -4.41
N LEU A 7 -9.60 18.37 -5.25
CA LEU A 7 -9.92 18.25 -6.67
C LEU A 7 -9.99 16.77 -7.07
N GLY A 8 -11.16 16.35 -7.54
CA GLY A 8 -11.37 15.02 -8.11
C GLY A 8 -11.44 15.08 -9.62
N LEU A 9 -10.55 14.35 -10.28
CA LEU A 9 -10.48 14.18 -11.73
C LEU A 9 -10.48 12.67 -12.11
N LEU A 10 -10.98 11.84 -11.20
CA LEU A 10 -11.08 10.40 -11.36
C LEU A 10 -11.79 10.03 -12.69
N GLY A 11 -11.16 9.17 -13.49
CA GLY A 11 -11.73 8.62 -14.72
C GLY A 11 -11.96 9.65 -15.83
N THR A 12 -11.38 10.84 -15.73
CA THR A 12 -11.46 11.86 -16.77
C THR A 12 -10.35 11.67 -17.83
N ASN A 13 -10.49 12.38 -18.95
CA ASN A 13 -9.46 12.39 -20.01
C ASN A 13 -8.37 13.46 -19.75
N VAL A 14 -8.18 13.87 -18.51
CA VAL A 14 -7.09 14.80 -18.17
C VAL A 14 -5.73 14.16 -18.50
N THR A 15 -4.89 14.92 -19.21
CA THR A 15 -3.54 14.51 -19.63
C THR A 15 -2.48 15.33 -18.91
N ASP A 16 -1.20 15.01 -19.15
CA ASP A 16 -0.05 15.76 -18.61
C ASP A 16 -0.12 17.27 -18.92
N GLU A 17 -0.62 17.62 -20.12
CA GLU A 17 -0.81 19.04 -20.49
C GLU A 17 -1.87 19.73 -19.63
N GLY A 18 -2.98 19.02 -19.33
CA GLY A 18 -4.04 19.54 -18.43
C GLY A 18 -3.50 19.81 -17.02
N LEU A 19 -2.56 18.99 -16.53
CA LEU A 19 -2.00 19.15 -15.19
C LEU A 19 -1.13 20.42 -15.05
N ARG A 20 -0.65 21.00 -16.15
CA ARG A 20 0.09 22.29 -16.10
C ARG A 20 -0.74 23.43 -15.49
N TYR A 21 -2.07 23.39 -15.71
CA TYR A 21 -3.00 24.39 -15.16
C TYR A 21 -3.27 24.23 -13.67
N LEU A 22 -2.80 23.11 -13.05
CA LEU A 22 -2.93 22.89 -11.62
C LEU A 22 -1.75 23.45 -10.81
N SER A 23 -0.62 23.79 -11.45
CA SER A 23 0.61 24.25 -10.78
C SER A 23 0.40 25.48 -9.87
N ASP A 24 -0.58 26.35 -10.21
CA ASP A 24 -0.90 27.56 -9.45
C ASP A 24 -1.88 27.30 -8.29
N LEU A 25 -2.45 26.10 -8.20
CA LEU A 25 -3.42 25.73 -7.16
C LEU A 25 -2.70 25.30 -5.87
N SER A 26 -1.84 26.15 -5.34
CA SER A 26 -0.93 25.86 -4.21
C SER A 26 -1.63 25.44 -2.91
N SER A 27 -2.98 25.64 -2.80
CA SER A 27 -3.76 25.24 -1.61
C SER A 27 -4.31 23.82 -1.67
N ILE A 28 -4.12 23.08 -2.79
CA ILE A 28 -4.64 21.71 -2.93
C ILE A 28 -3.99 20.79 -1.90
N GLN A 29 -4.84 20.09 -1.18
CA GLN A 29 -4.48 19.08 -0.18
C GLN A 29 -4.83 17.66 -0.64
N VAL A 30 -5.91 17.50 -1.42
CA VAL A 30 -6.35 16.21 -1.94
C VAL A 30 -6.51 16.30 -3.44
N LEU A 31 -5.81 15.44 -4.18
CA LEU A 31 -5.90 15.34 -5.64
C LEU A 31 -6.13 13.89 -6.05
N ASN A 32 -7.23 13.65 -6.79
CA ASN A 32 -7.52 12.34 -7.34
C ASN A 32 -7.42 12.37 -8.86
N LEU A 33 -6.43 11.65 -9.39
CA LEU A 33 -6.13 11.48 -10.81
C LEU A 33 -6.23 9.99 -11.23
N ALA A 34 -6.81 9.13 -10.40
CA ALA A 34 -6.91 7.71 -10.74
C ALA A 34 -7.73 7.50 -12.02
N TYR A 35 -7.39 6.45 -12.78
CA TYR A 35 -8.01 6.12 -14.07
C TYR A 35 -7.90 7.26 -15.10
N THR A 36 -6.78 7.99 -15.12
CA THR A 36 -6.48 9.00 -16.15
C THR A 36 -5.22 8.63 -16.93
N PRO A 37 -5.03 9.13 -18.15
CA PRO A 37 -3.85 8.84 -18.97
C PRO A 37 -2.58 9.64 -18.54
N VAL A 38 -2.51 10.04 -17.28
CA VAL A 38 -1.37 10.79 -16.73
C VAL A 38 -0.13 9.91 -16.68
N THR A 39 1.03 10.49 -17.07
CA THR A 39 2.34 9.86 -17.04
C THR A 39 3.29 10.57 -16.06
N ASP A 40 4.56 10.15 -16.04
CA ASP A 40 5.62 10.79 -15.24
C ASP A 40 5.79 12.29 -15.54
N ARG A 41 5.52 12.70 -16.80
CA ARG A 41 5.56 14.13 -17.20
C ARG A 41 4.47 14.95 -16.49
N GLY A 42 3.30 14.35 -16.31
CA GLY A 42 2.22 14.98 -15.54
C GLY A 42 2.60 15.21 -14.10
N LEU A 43 3.30 14.27 -13.46
CA LEU A 43 3.77 14.43 -12.07
C LEU A 43 4.79 15.56 -11.94
N ALA A 44 5.62 15.80 -12.95
CA ALA A 44 6.54 16.96 -12.96
C ALA A 44 5.78 18.29 -12.84
N ASN A 45 4.58 18.40 -13.46
CA ASN A 45 3.75 19.61 -13.38
C ASN A 45 3.12 19.80 -11.99
N LEU A 46 3.05 18.74 -11.16
CA LEU A 46 2.51 18.80 -9.80
C LEU A 46 3.55 19.07 -8.73
N ALA A 47 4.85 19.10 -9.07
CA ALA A 47 5.94 19.19 -8.10
C ALA A 47 5.89 20.44 -7.18
N SER A 48 5.18 21.49 -7.58
CA SER A 48 4.96 22.72 -6.78
C SER A 48 3.86 22.59 -5.73
N LEU A 49 3.02 21.55 -5.79
CA LEU A 49 1.86 21.36 -4.91
C LEU A 49 2.26 20.80 -3.53
N LEU A 50 3.09 21.54 -2.79
CA LEU A 50 3.68 21.10 -1.53
C LEU A 50 2.70 21.00 -0.36
N GLN A 51 1.43 21.38 -0.55
CA GLN A 51 0.38 21.23 0.46
C GLN A 51 -0.42 19.93 0.30
N LEU A 52 -0.07 19.08 -0.69
CA LEU A 52 -0.74 17.79 -0.87
C LEU A 52 -0.55 16.89 0.36
N GLU A 53 -1.68 16.37 0.84
CA GLU A 53 -1.79 15.38 1.90
C GLU A 53 -2.23 14.02 1.35
N GLU A 54 -3.08 14.01 0.30
CA GLU A 54 -3.56 12.80 -0.35
C GLU A 54 -3.40 12.93 -1.87
N LEU A 55 -2.76 11.93 -2.50
CA LEU A 55 -2.60 11.86 -3.96
C LEU A 55 -2.97 10.46 -4.45
N PHE A 56 -3.98 10.39 -5.33
CA PHE A 56 -4.43 9.12 -5.91
C PHE A 56 -4.06 9.09 -7.39
N LEU A 57 -3.21 8.13 -7.77
CA LEU A 57 -2.67 7.88 -9.11
C LEU A 57 -2.96 6.45 -9.59
N GLY A 58 -3.90 5.76 -8.96
CA GLY A 58 -4.23 4.38 -9.33
C GLY A 58 -4.66 4.26 -10.78
N ASP A 59 -4.24 3.19 -11.45
CA ASP A 59 -4.58 2.91 -12.86
C ASP A 59 -4.21 4.06 -13.81
N THR A 60 -3.10 4.76 -13.54
CA THR A 60 -2.47 5.73 -14.44
C THR A 60 -1.25 5.11 -15.15
N LEU A 61 -0.62 5.86 -16.04
CA LEU A 61 0.58 5.42 -16.78
C LEU A 61 1.90 5.81 -16.06
N VAL A 62 1.81 6.13 -14.78
CA VAL A 62 2.98 6.51 -13.95
C VAL A 62 3.90 5.31 -13.74
N THR A 63 5.21 5.58 -13.79
CA THR A 63 6.29 4.62 -13.53
C THR A 63 7.17 5.07 -12.37
N ASP A 64 8.21 4.29 -12.06
CA ASP A 64 9.21 4.65 -11.04
C ASP A 64 9.85 6.03 -11.26
N GLY A 65 9.99 6.47 -12.52
CA GLY A 65 10.57 7.77 -12.86
C GLY A 65 9.77 8.95 -12.31
N GLY A 66 8.44 8.85 -12.34
CA GLY A 66 7.55 9.90 -11.87
C GLY A 66 7.64 10.16 -10.37
N LEU A 67 7.99 9.14 -9.57
CA LEU A 67 8.05 9.26 -8.11
C LEU A 67 9.11 10.25 -7.63
N ALA A 68 10.13 10.55 -8.46
CA ALA A 68 11.14 11.57 -8.13
C ALA A 68 10.51 12.96 -7.92
N HIS A 69 9.43 13.28 -8.64
CA HIS A 69 8.74 14.56 -8.53
C HIS A 69 7.91 14.71 -7.25
N LEU A 70 7.64 13.60 -6.52
CA LEU A 70 6.89 13.61 -5.28
C LEU A 70 7.77 13.78 -4.04
N GLY A 71 9.09 13.61 -4.17
CA GLY A 71 10.03 13.55 -3.04
C GLY A 71 10.09 14.78 -2.13
N MET A 72 9.55 15.93 -2.57
CA MET A 72 9.47 17.17 -1.79
C MET A 72 8.10 17.43 -1.15
N MET A 73 7.12 16.57 -1.39
CA MET A 73 5.75 16.70 -0.85
C MET A 73 5.67 16.17 0.59
N THR A 74 6.41 16.79 1.51
CA THR A 74 6.61 16.29 2.88
C THR A 74 5.36 16.24 3.75
N LYS A 75 4.24 16.84 3.29
CA LYS A 75 2.92 16.75 3.94
C LYS A 75 2.09 15.56 3.49
N LEU A 76 2.58 14.80 2.50
CA LEU A 76 1.83 13.68 1.93
C LEU A 76 1.69 12.56 2.98
N LYS A 77 0.44 12.22 3.29
CA LYS A 77 0.03 11.19 4.25
C LYS A 77 -0.47 9.93 3.53
N GLY A 78 -1.11 10.10 2.37
CA GLY A 78 -1.64 9.00 1.58
C GLY A 78 -1.23 9.08 0.12
N LEU A 79 -0.73 7.95 -0.42
CA LEU A 79 -0.33 7.82 -1.82
C LEU A 79 -0.90 6.54 -2.42
N GLY A 80 -1.81 6.69 -3.38
CA GLY A 80 -2.39 5.58 -4.14
C GLY A 80 -1.68 5.39 -5.47
N LEU A 81 -1.01 4.24 -5.65
CA LEU A 81 -0.27 3.85 -6.86
C LEU A 81 -0.75 2.49 -7.41
N SER A 82 -1.88 1.99 -6.94
CA SER A 82 -2.39 0.68 -7.36
C SER A 82 -2.66 0.64 -8.86
N GLY A 83 -2.33 -0.49 -9.53
CA GLY A 83 -2.53 -0.65 -10.96
C GLY A 83 -1.59 0.17 -11.86
N THR A 84 -0.59 0.84 -11.29
CA THR A 84 0.43 1.57 -12.06
C THR A 84 1.58 0.66 -12.51
N ARG A 85 2.50 1.21 -13.32
CA ARG A 85 3.67 0.47 -13.82
C ARG A 85 4.90 0.56 -12.89
N ILE A 86 4.67 0.77 -11.60
CA ILE A 86 5.73 0.84 -10.59
C ILE A 86 6.38 -0.53 -10.42
N GLN A 87 7.72 -0.59 -10.49
CA GLN A 87 8.54 -1.77 -10.19
C GLN A 87 9.18 -1.68 -8.79
N GLY A 88 9.09 -0.50 -8.15
CA GLY A 88 9.52 -0.22 -6.78
C GLY A 88 10.81 0.56 -6.63
N HIS A 89 11.68 0.61 -7.63
CA HIS A 89 12.96 1.35 -7.53
C HIS A 89 12.77 2.86 -7.31
N GLY A 90 11.67 3.44 -7.79
CA GLY A 90 11.31 4.84 -7.61
C GLY A 90 10.93 5.18 -6.17
N LEU A 91 10.50 4.19 -5.36
CA LEU A 91 10.12 4.40 -3.96
C LEU A 91 11.23 4.99 -3.11
N LYS A 92 12.50 4.79 -3.49
CA LYS A 92 13.67 5.42 -2.84
C LYS A 92 13.55 6.96 -2.75
N HIS A 93 12.83 7.59 -3.69
CA HIS A 93 12.62 9.05 -3.69
C HIS A 93 11.62 9.50 -2.62
N LEU A 94 10.81 8.59 -2.10
CA LEU A 94 9.77 8.88 -1.10
C LEU A 94 10.29 8.76 0.34
N LYS A 95 11.52 8.31 0.57
CA LYS A 95 12.06 8.05 1.92
C LYS A 95 12.09 9.29 2.85
N ARG A 96 12.03 10.51 2.26
CA ARG A 96 11.98 11.77 3.03
C ARG A 96 10.55 12.17 3.44
N LEU A 97 9.53 11.47 2.95
CA LEU A 97 8.13 11.76 3.26
C LEU A 97 7.78 11.23 4.65
N GLY A 98 8.28 11.88 5.70
CA GLY A 98 8.10 11.44 7.08
C GLY A 98 6.64 11.44 7.57
N ALA A 99 5.72 12.09 6.84
CA ALA A 99 4.29 12.06 7.12
C ALA A 99 3.53 10.96 6.36
N LEU A 100 4.21 10.15 5.49
CA LEU A 100 3.55 9.16 4.65
C LEU A 100 3.11 7.95 5.50
N GLU A 101 1.84 7.91 5.80
CA GLU A 101 1.20 6.89 6.63
C GLU A 101 0.59 5.74 5.82
N ARG A 102 0.11 6.02 4.61
CA ARG A 102 -0.62 5.04 3.78
C ARG A 102 -0.08 5.01 2.37
N ILE A 103 0.21 3.81 1.87
CA ILE A 103 0.59 3.61 0.47
C ILE A 103 -0.13 2.40 -0.12
N GLY A 104 -0.75 2.61 -1.29
CA GLY A 104 -1.37 1.55 -2.09
C GLY A 104 -0.48 1.19 -3.28
N LEU A 105 0.00 -0.05 -3.32
CA LEU A 105 0.86 -0.60 -4.38
C LEU A 105 0.24 -1.87 -5.00
N SER A 106 -1.07 -2.06 -4.82
CA SER A 106 -1.77 -3.25 -5.34
C SER A 106 -1.68 -3.34 -6.86
N GLY A 107 -1.43 -4.54 -7.39
CA GLY A 107 -1.38 -4.77 -8.83
C GLY A 107 -0.24 -4.06 -9.56
N THR A 108 0.79 -3.61 -8.85
CA THR A 108 2.04 -3.09 -9.43
C THR A 108 3.00 -4.23 -9.76
N LEU A 109 4.11 -3.91 -10.41
CA LEU A 109 5.17 -4.88 -10.78
C LEU A 109 6.22 -5.07 -9.66
N LEU A 110 5.86 -4.69 -8.43
CA LEU A 110 6.73 -4.82 -7.26
C LEU A 110 7.00 -6.29 -6.96
N ASN A 111 8.26 -6.60 -6.66
CA ASN A 111 8.75 -7.95 -6.38
C ASN A 111 9.68 -7.95 -5.14
N ASP A 112 10.21 -9.11 -4.76
CA ASP A 112 11.06 -9.28 -3.58
C ASP A 112 12.28 -8.35 -3.57
N GLN A 113 12.91 -8.13 -4.72
CA GLN A 113 14.10 -7.26 -4.80
C GLN A 113 13.79 -5.79 -4.51
N SER A 114 12.56 -5.36 -4.81
CA SER A 114 12.15 -3.97 -4.64
C SER A 114 11.54 -3.69 -3.27
N LEU A 115 11.16 -4.70 -2.49
CA LEU A 115 10.56 -4.51 -1.16
C LEU A 115 11.49 -3.73 -0.22
N LYS A 116 12.80 -3.83 -0.39
CA LYS A 116 13.80 -3.03 0.37
C LYS A 116 13.57 -1.52 0.32
N PHE A 117 12.91 -1.00 -0.73
CA PHE A 117 12.59 0.42 -0.83
C PHE A 117 11.28 0.76 -0.09
N VAL A 118 10.37 -0.20 0.05
CA VAL A 118 9.12 -0.03 0.83
C VAL A 118 9.45 0.06 2.32
N ILE A 119 10.34 -0.79 2.82
CA ILE A 119 10.71 -0.82 4.24
C ILE A 119 11.51 0.40 4.73
N GLU A 120 11.97 1.25 3.82
CA GLU A 120 12.54 2.57 4.15
C GLU A 120 11.47 3.61 4.56
N LEU A 121 10.19 3.36 4.28
CA LEU A 121 9.07 4.24 4.58
C LEU A 121 8.55 3.97 6.01
N LYS A 122 9.32 4.36 7.02
CA LYS A 122 9.13 3.96 8.43
C LYS A 122 7.83 4.50 9.08
N SER A 123 7.20 5.51 8.49
CA SER A 123 5.97 6.12 9.02
C SER A 123 4.70 5.34 8.62
N LEU A 124 4.82 4.29 7.79
CA LEU A 124 3.66 3.56 7.27
C LEU A 124 2.89 2.86 8.38
N ASN A 125 1.59 3.15 8.44
CA ASN A 125 0.62 2.43 9.24
C ASN A 125 -0.32 1.55 8.39
N ALA A 126 -0.46 1.84 7.09
CA ALA A 126 -1.23 1.02 6.16
C ALA A 126 -0.47 0.79 4.84
N LEU A 127 -0.34 -0.49 4.47
CA LEU A 127 0.39 -0.92 3.29
C LEU A 127 -0.43 -1.94 2.50
N SER A 128 -0.71 -1.63 1.22
CA SER A 128 -1.34 -2.58 0.31
C SER A 128 -0.36 -3.06 -0.75
N LEU A 129 -0.14 -4.37 -0.76
CA LEU A 129 0.74 -5.10 -1.68
C LEU A 129 -0.03 -6.19 -2.44
N ARG A 130 -1.35 -6.06 -2.55
CA ARG A 130 -2.23 -7.05 -3.18
C ARG A 130 -1.84 -7.28 -4.63
N GLY A 131 -1.77 -8.56 -5.04
CA GLY A 131 -1.51 -8.92 -6.43
C GLY A 131 -0.13 -8.47 -6.95
N THR A 132 0.84 -8.29 -6.07
CA THR A 132 2.25 -8.07 -6.41
C THR A 132 3.00 -9.41 -6.54
N GLN A 133 4.25 -9.38 -7.02
CA GLN A 133 5.08 -10.57 -7.24
C GLN A 133 5.93 -10.91 -5.99
N LEU A 134 5.38 -10.72 -4.80
CA LEU A 134 6.05 -11.00 -3.53
C LEU A 134 5.91 -12.47 -3.15
N THR A 135 6.97 -13.01 -2.57
CA THR A 135 7.06 -14.37 -2.03
C THR A 135 7.54 -14.33 -0.58
N ASP A 136 7.63 -15.49 0.05
CA ASP A 136 8.13 -15.64 1.42
C ASP A 136 9.55 -15.07 1.62
N ALA A 137 10.34 -14.96 0.55
CA ALA A 137 11.74 -14.56 0.62
C ALA A 137 11.96 -13.14 1.16
N SER A 138 11.02 -12.22 0.89
CA SER A 138 11.18 -10.79 1.25
C SER A 138 10.28 -10.34 2.39
N ILE A 139 9.17 -11.03 2.62
CA ILE A 139 8.13 -10.59 3.57
C ILE A 139 8.63 -10.40 5.00
N PRO A 140 9.57 -11.21 5.54
CA PRO A 140 10.12 -10.97 6.88
C PRO A 140 10.73 -9.59 7.09
N ALA A 141 11.19 -8.93 6.01
CA ALA A 141 11.72 -7.57 6.10
C ALA A 141 10.68 -6.52 6.53
N LEU A 142 9.37 -6.80 6.33
CA LEU A 142 8.27 -5.94 6.77
C LEU A 142 8.21 -5.78 8.30
N GLN A 143 8.83 -6.68 9.08
CA GLN A 143 8.95 -6.54 10.54
C GLN A 143 9.58 -5.21 10.95
N SER A 144 10.39 -4.61 10.08
CA SER A 144 11.01 -3.31 10.33
C SER A 144 10.06 -2.11 10.25
N LEU A 145 8.80 -2.32 9.82
CA LEU A 145 7.74 -1.31 9.80
C LEU A 145 6.92 -1.37 11.10
N GLU A 146 7.52 -0.96 12.21
CA GLU A 146 6.97 -1.11 13.57
C GLU A 146 5.61 -0.41 13.76
N SER A 147 5.33 0.64 12.98
CA SER A 147 4.06 1.39 13.02
C SER A 147 2.92 0.73 12.23
N LEU A 148 3.18 -0.40 11.56
CA LEU A 148 2.22 -1.01 10.64
C LEU A 148 1.02 -1.57 11.40
N GLN A 149 -0.19 -1.13 10.99
CA GLN A 149 -1.47 -1.56 11.55
C GLN A 149 -2.31 -2.35 10.53
N VAL A 150 -2.16 -2.02 9.24
CA VAL A 150 -2.92 -2.63 8.15
C VAL A 150 -1.97 -3.13 7.08
N LEU A 151 -2.03 -4.43 6.80
CA LEU A 151 -1.23 -5.08 5.76
C LEU A 151 -2.11 -5.96 4.88
N TRP A 152 -2.12 -5.67 3.58
CA TRP A 152 -2.82 -6.49 2.60
C TRP A 152 -1.83 -7.15 1.64
N LEU A 153 -1.76 -8.48 1.69
CA LEU A 153 -0.94 -9.36 0.86
C LEU A 153 -1.79 -10.23 -0.08
N ASP A 154 -3.08 -9.93 -0.22
CA ASP A 154 -4.01 -10.72 -1.02
C ASP A 154 -3.45 -11.01 -2.42
N ARG A 155 -3.65 -12.23 -2.92
CA ARG A 155 -3.21 -12.67 -4.26
C ARG A 155 -1.70 -12.52 -4.48
N THR A 156 -0.89 -12.75 -3.46
CA THR A 156 0.56 -12.91 -3.56
C THR A 156 0.94 -14.38 -3.43
N SER A 157 2.22 -14.70 -3.61
CA SER A 157 2.75 -16.06 -3.40
C SER A 157 3.27 -16.27 -1.96
N VAL A 158 2.77 -15.48 -1.01
CA VAL A 158 3.14 -15.58 0.41
C VAL A 158 2.42 -16.76 1.05
N SER A 159 3.17 -17.63 1.73
CA SER A 159 2.69 -18.78 2.49
C SER A 159 2.91 -18.59 3.99
N GLU A 160 2.63 -19.62 4.79
CA GLU A 160 2.91 -19.62 6.23
C GLU A 160 4.37 -19.35 6.55
N ALA A 161 5.29 -19.87 5.74
CA ALA A 161 6.74 -19.71 5.96
C ALA A 161 7.17 -18.24 5.91
N GLY A 162 6.50 -17.41 5.08
CA GLY A 162 6.73 -15.97 5.03
C GLY A 162 6.11 -15.19 6.18
N LEU A 163 5.25 -15.78 7.02
CA LEU A 163 4.47 -15.10 8.04
C LEU A 163 4.96 -15.33 9.49
N GLU A 164 6.03 -16.08 9.71
CA GLU A 164 6.54 -16.41 11.05
C GLU A 164 6.89 -15.15 11.89
N TRP A 165 7.27 -14.05 11.23
CA TRP A 165 7.62 -12.77 11.85
C TRP A 165 6.42 -11.96 12.35
N ILE A 166 5.18 -12.36 12.00
CA ILE A 166 3.99 -11.52 12.20
C ILE A 166 3.74 -11.17 13.67
N THR A 167 4.19 -12.03 14.58
CA THR A 167 4.11 -11.81 16.03
C THR A 167 4.94 -10.62 16.49
N GLY A 168 5.95 -10.22 15.72
CA GLY A 168 6.79 -9.06 16.00
C GLY A 168 6.12 -7.70 15.73
N LEU A 169 5.00 -7.68 14.98
CA LEU A 169 4.24 -6.46 14.70
C LEU A 169 3.11 -6.25 15.72
N SER A 170 3.44 -5.78 16.92
CA SER A 170 2.47 -5.55 18.01
C SER A 170 1.36 -4.55 17.64
N GLY A 171 1.58 -3.70 16.63
CA GLY A 171 0.61 -2.75 16.11
C GLY A 171 -0.38 -3.32 15.10
N LEU A 172 -0.10 -4.49 14.49
CA LEU A 172 -0.90 -5.01 13.37
C LEU A 172 -2.32 -5.35 13.82
N ARG A 173 -3.32 -4.77 13.13
CA ARG A 173 -4.75 -4.95 13.40
C ARG A 173 -5.48 -5.66 12.26
N GLU A 174 -5.05 -5.43 11.02
CA GLU A 174 -5.67 -6.00 9.83
C GLU A 174 -4.65 -6.71 8.97
N LEU A 175 -4.93 -7.97 8.62
CA LEU A 175 -4.12 -8.78 7.72
C LEU A 175 -5.00 -9.37 6.61
N GLY A 176 -4.69 -9.04 5.36
CA GLY A 176 -5.32 -9.61 4.17
C GLY A 176 -4.43 -10.67 3.54
N LEU A 177 -4.94 -11.90 3.45
CA LEU A 177 -4.28 -13.06 2.83
C LEU A 177 -5.19 -13.75 1.78
N ARG A 178 -6.20 -13.03 1.28
CA ARG A 178 -7.15 -13.58 0.30
C ARG A 178 -6.41 -14.18 -0.90
N ASN A 179 -6.77 -15.44 -1.25
CA ASN A 179 -6.15 -16.18 -2.35
C ASN A 179 -4.61 -16.31 -2.23
N CYS A 180 -4.05 -16.26 -1.02
CA CYS A 180 -2.68 -16.67 -0.76
C CYS A 180 -2.60 -18.19 -0.53
N PRO A 181 -1.46 -18.84 -0.78
CA PRO A 181 -1.30 -20.29 -0.61
C PRO A 181 -1.11 -20.71 0.87
N VAL A 182 -1.84 -20.11 1.80
CA VAL A 182 -1.80 -20.42 3.24
C VAL A 182 -2.85 -21.45 3.62
N GLY A 183 -2.52 -22.38 4.52
CA GLY A 183 -3.39 -23.40 5.07
C GLY A 183 -3.44 -23.35 6.60
N ASP A 184 -3.73 -24.49 7.24
CA ASP A 184 -3.96 -24.58 8.69
C ASP A 184 -2.72 -24.24 9.55
N GLY A 185 -1.51 -24.28 8.98
CA GLY A 185 -0.30 -23.79 9.65
C GLY A 185 -0.38 -22.31 10.06
N LEU A 186 -1.24 -21.51 9.38
CA LEU A 186 -1.51 -20.12 9.75
C LEU A 186 -2.07 -20.00 11.18
N VAL A 187 -2.86 -20.97 11.65
CA VAL A 187 -3.55 -20.91 12.96
C VAL A 187 -2.55 -20.64 14.08
N GLU A 188 -1.47 -21.43 14.16
CA GLU A 188 -0.46 -21.26 15.20
C GLU A 188 0.25 -19.91 15.13
N LEU A 189 0.51 -19.40 13.92
CA LEU A 189 1.20 -18.14 13.71
C LEU A 189 0.36 -16.95 14.18
N VAL A 190 -0.91 -16.85 13.73
CA VAL A 190 -1.75 -15.68 14.04
C VAL A 190 -2.33 -15.71 15.45
N CYS A 191 -2.46 -16.88 16.07
CA CYS A 191 -2.91 -16.98 17.46
C CYS A 191 -1.89 -16.40 18.46
N ASN A 192 -0.64 -16.25 18.04
CA ASN A 192 0.38 -15.53 18.79
C ASN A 192 0.38 -14.00 18.51
N ALA A 193 -0.60 -13.51 17.73
CA ALA A 193 -0.81 -12.11 17.42
C ALA A 193 -2.20 -11.63 17.90
N PRO A 194 -2.48 -11.60 19.22
CA PRO A 194 -3.81 -11.34 19.80
C PRO A 194 -4.32 -9.93 19.55
N GLN A 195 -3.47 -9.04 19.04
CA GLN A 195 -3.82 -7.69 18.63
C GLN A 195 -4.58 -7.62 17.30
N LEU A 196 -4.62 -8.71 16.48
CA LEU A 196 -5.39 -8.75 15.23
C LEU A 196 -6.89 -8.55 15.50
N ARG A 197 -7.54 -7.78 14.62
CA ARG A 197 -8.97 -7.50 14.65
C ARG A 197 -9.68 -7.93 13.37
N VAL A 198 -8.97 -7.97 12.26
CA VAL A 198 -9.49 -8.44 10.97
C VAL A 198 -8.45 -9.34 10.30
N LEU A 199 -8.86 -10.53 9.94
CA LEU A 199 -8.06 -11.49 9.19
C LEU A 199 -8.87 -12.00 7.98
N ASN A 200 -8.45 -11.64 6.77
CA ASN A 200 -9.11 -12.12 5.56
C ASN A 200 -8.35 -13.33 4.99
N VAL A 201 -8.99 -14.49 5.06
CA VAL A 201 -8.48 -15.78 4.57
C VAL A 201 -9.34 -16.36 3.44
N PHE A 202 -10.16 -15.52 2.78
CA PHE A 202 -11.01 -15.96 1.67
C PHE A 202 -10.18 -16.61 0.56
N GLY A 203 -10.57 -17.81 0.13
CA GLY A 203 -9.92 -18.50 -1.00
C GLY A 203 -8.51 -19.01 -0.69
N THR A 204 -8.13 -19.13 0.57
CA THR A 204 -6.90 -19.81 1.02
C THR A 204 -7.13 -21.32 1.09
N LYS A 205 -6.13 -22.08 1.53
CA LYS A 205 -6.22 -23.54 1.79
C LYS A 205 -6.60 -23.88 3.23
N LEU A 206 -7.02 -22.87 4.01
CA LEU A 206 -7.47 -23.06 5.39
C LEU A 206 -8.74 -23.91 5.39
N THR A 207 -8.75 -24.97 6.21
CA THR A 207 -9.91 -25.88 6.35
C THR A 207 -10.99 -25.28 7.25
N GLU A 208 -12.20 -25.90 7.27
CA GLU A 208 -13.26 -25.50 8.20
C GLU A 208 -12.82 -25.66 9.65
N ASP A 209 -12.07 -26.74 9.97
CA ASP A 209 -11.50 -26.97 11.30
C ASP A 209 -10.47 -25.88 11.66
N GLY A 210 -9.62 -25.50 10.72
CA GLY A 210 -8.67 -24.40 10.90
C GLY A 210 -9.37 -23.07 11.19
N VAL A 211 -10.45 -22.76 10.46
CA VAL A 211 -11.26 -21.55 10.72
C VAL A 211 -11.94 -21.61 12.09
N ALA A 212 -12.51 -22.75 12.47
CA ALA A 212 -13.13 -22.93 13.78
C ALA A 212 -12.13 -22.72 14.93
N GLU A 213 -10.90 -23.26 14.78
CA GLU A 213 -9.84 -23.05 15.77
C GLU A 213 -9.38 -21.59 15.83
N LEU A 214 -9.28 -20.88 14.68
CA LEU A 214 -9.03 -19.44 14.65
C LEU A 214 -10.08 -18.64 15.42
N GLN A 215 -11.37 -18.91 15.16
CA GLN A 215 -12.47 -18.21 15.83
C GLN A 215 -12.47 -18.44 17.35
N LYS A 216 -12.11 -19.66 17.78
CA LYS A 216 -11.99 -20.01 19.19
C LYS A 216 -10.84 -19.31 19.88
N ARG A 217 -9.68 -19.23 19.22
CA ARG A 217 -8.43 -18.68 19.79
C ARG A 217 -8.30 -17.17 19.64
N LEU A 218 -8.98 -16.57 18.66
CA LEU A 218 -9.03 -15.12 18.40
C LEU A 218 -10.48 -14.62 18.42
N PRO A 219 -11.17 -14.66 19.59
CA PRO A 219 -12.60 -14.32 19.65
C PRO A 219 -12.93 -12.89 19.27
N ASP A 220 -11.98 -11.96 19.42
CA ASP A 220 -12.13 -10.54 19.08
C ASP A 220 -11.69 -10.20 17.64
N CYS A 221 -11.34 -11.21 16.84
CA CYS A 221 -10.88 -11.03 15.46
C CYS A 221 -12.00 -11.45 14.48
N GLU A 222 -12.37 -10.53 13.59
CA GLU A 222 -13.24 -10.85 12.46
C GLU A 222 -12.49 -11.72 11.44
N ILE A 223 -12.94 -12.96 11.23
CA ILE A 223 -12.37 -13.87 10.23
C ILE A 223 -13.24 -13.83 8.98
N ILE A 224 -12.73 -13.26 7.89
CA ILE A 224 -13.39 -13.18 6.58
C ILE A 224 -12.96 -14.39 5.74
N ARG A 225 -13.95 -15.23 5.34
CA ARG A 225 -13.76 -16.49 4.60
C ARG A 225 -14.69 -16.64 3.39
#